data_7e55f526cd586926a6ecaa86dd747615
#
_entry.id   7e55f526cd586926a6ecaa86dd747615
#
_cell.length_a   1.000
_cell.length_b   1.000
_cell.length_c   1.000
_cell.angle_alpha   90.00
_cell.angle_beta   90.00
_cell.angle_gamma   90.00
#
_symmetry.space_group_name_H-M   'P 1'
#
loop_
_entity.id
_entity.type
_entity.pdbx_description
1 polymer ?
#
loop_
_entity_poly.entity_id
_entity_poly.type
_entity_poly.pdbx_seq_one_letter_code
_entity_poly.pdbx_strand_id
1 'polypeptide(L)'
;MNNQTYVDWGGHYLKLTWYPNKNIHDYRKVTSVHGVCFYNGYVLLVLVDGRGFNFPGGHIENGESPEEAFHREAFEEGYVKGSINYIGAIEVSHEENPLFKADGKYPLIGYQMFYCMEVQDCLPFLREHETIRAFGLSRTKYLMLSMTMNFQM
;
A
#
# COMPACT_ATOMS: atom_id res chain seq x y z
N MET A 1 16.32 8.60 13.31
CA MET A 1 15.12 8.84 12.50
C MET A 1 13.93 8.15 13.18
N ASN A 2 12.88 8.88 13.46
CA ASN A 2 11.71 8.30 14.11
C ASN A 2 10.92 7.52 13.06
N ASN A 3 10.77 6.20 13.25
CA ASN A 3 10.03 5.31 12.35
C ASN A 3 8.57 5.10 12.81
N GLN A 4 8.09 5.90 13.75
CA GLN A 4 6.76 5.81 14.33
C GLN A 4 5.99 7.12 14.17
N THR A 5 4.68 7.01 13.99
CA THR A 5 3.76 8.14 14.02
C THR A 5 2.39 7.69 14.54
N TYR A 6 1.59 8.64 14.98
CA TYR A 6 0.20 8.42 15.34
C TYR A 6 -0.71 9.08 14.34
N VAL A 7 -1.82 8.42 14.03
CA VAL A 7 -2.84 8.93 13.12
C VAL A 7 -4.22 8.79 13.74
N ASP A 8 -5.12 9.67 13.35
CA ASP A 8 -6.54 9.56 13.65
C ASP A 8 -7.30 9.29 12.36
N TRP A 9 -7.82 8.07 12.23
CA TRP A 9 -8.62 7.66 11.09
C TRP A 9 -10.08 7.53 11.51
N GLY A 10 -10.80 8.63 11.45
CA GLY A 10 -12.23 8.67 11.79
C GLY A 10 -12.52 8.32 13.27
N GLY A 11 -11.70 8.81 14.19
CA GLY A 11 -11.79 8.54 15.61
C GLY A 11 -10.97 7.35 16.10
N HIS A 12 -10.44 6.54 15.21
CA HIS A 12 -9.51 5.46 15.52
C HIS A 12 -8.10 6.01 15.67
N TYR A 13 -7.60 6.03 16.90
CA TYR A 13 -6.25 6.47 17.21
C TYR A 13 -5.26 5.32 17.09
N LEU A 14 -4.41 5.38 16.08
CA LEU A 14 -3.54 4.28 15.68
C LEU A 14 -2.08 4.70 15.76
N LYS A 15 -1.24 3.78 16.23
CA LYS A 15 0.21 3.91 16.10
C LYS A 15 0.70 3.16 14.86
N LEU A 16 1.38 3.86 13.97
CA LEU A 16 2.02 3.30 12.79
C LEU A 16 3.52 3.23 13.00
N THR A 17 4.11 2.07 12.72
CA THR A 17 5.56 1.87 12.81
C THR A 17 6.09 1.24 11.53
N TRP A 18 7.04 1.89 10.88
CA TRP A 18 7.71 1.34 9.71
C TRP A 18 8.81 0.37 10.10
N TYR A 19 8.79 -0.82 9.52
CA TYR A 19 9.82 -1.85 9.65
C TYR A 19 10.35 -2.25 8.27
N PRO A 20 11.56 -1.81 7.89
CA PRO A 20 12.16 -2.25 6.63
C PRO A 20 12.46 -3.75 6.70
N ASN A 21 12.14 -4.46 5.62
CA ASN A 21 12.41 -5.89 5.44
C ASN A 21 11.89 -6.81 6.57
N LYS A 22 10.89 -6.36 7.33
CA LYS A 22 10.33 -7.17 8.42
C LYS A 22 9.72 -8.46 7.87
N ASN A 23 10.19 -9.59 8.39
CA ASN A 23 9.65 -10.89 8.04
C ASN A 23 8.33 -11.13 8.77
N ILE A 24 7.24 -11.33 8.02
CA ILE A 24 5.92 -11.61 8.57
C ILE A 24 5.54 -13.04 8.19
N HIS A 25 5.45 -13.90 9.20
CA HIS A 25 5.16 -15.33 9.01
C HIS A 25 3.67 -15.64 9.08
N ASP A 26 2.90 -14.87 9.85
CA ASP A 26 1.47 -15.06 10.00
C ASP A 26 0.70 -14.08 9.10
N TYR A 27 0.32 -14.55 7.91
CA TYR A 27 -0.39 -13.74 6.93
C TYR A 27 -1.81 -13.35 7.37
N ARG A 28 -2.36 -13.98 8.41
CA ARG A 28 -3.65 -13.54 8.97
C ARG A 28 -3.57 -12.16 9.59
N LYS A 29 -2.37 -11.70 9.94
CA LYS A 29 -2.11 -10.34 10.46
C LYS A 29 -1.87 -9.31 9.35
N VAL A 30 -1.71 -9.73 8.10
CA VAL A 30 -1.54 -8.82 6.97
C VAL A 30 -2.91 -8.36 6.50
N THR A 31 -3.19 -7.08 6.68
CA THR A 31 -4.50 -6.50 6.35
C THR A 31 -4.58 -5.96 4.93
N SER A 32 -3.45 -5.47 4.42
CA SER A 32 -3.38 -4.91 3.07
C SER A 32 -1.98 -4.97 2.51
N VAL A 33 -1.91 -4.82 1.19
CA VAL A 33 -0.67 -4.72 0.43
C VAL A 33 -0.68 -3.44 -0.38
N HIS A 34 0.50 -2.84 -0.54
CA HIS A 34 0.69 -1.61 -1.31
C HIS A 34 2.04 -1.68 -2.00
N GLY A 35 2.25 -0.89 -3.02
CA GLY A 35 3.57 -0.84 -3.61
C GLY A 35 3.77 0.28 -4.61
N VAL A 36 5.03 0.50 -4.90
CA VAL A 36 5.48 1.51 -5.85
C VAL A 36 5.88 0.80 -7.14
N CYS A 37 5.21 1.15 -8.22
CA CYS A 37 5.46 0.58 -9.55
C CYS A 37 6.26 1.58 -10.39
N PHE A 38 7.40 1.14 -10.90
CA PHE A 38 8.29 1.93 -11.75
C PHE A 38 8.23 1.45 -13.19
N TYR A 39 8.08 2.39 -14.11
CA TYR A 39 8.09 2.15 -15.55
C TYR A 39 8.83 3.29 -16.26
N ASN A 40 9.88 2.94 -17.01
CA ASN A 40 10.68 3.93 -17.74
C ASN A 40 11.12 5.16 -16.91
N GLY A 41 11.50 4.95 -15.65
CA GLY A 41 11.90 6.01 -14.74
C GLY A 41 10.76 6.78 -14.08
N TYR A 42 9.51 6.44 -14.39
CA TYR A 42 8.31 7.06 -13.79
C TYR A 42 7.71 6.17 -12.70
N VAL A 43 7.01 6.80 -11.78
CA VAL A 43 6.22 6.13 -10.75
C VAL A 43 4.75 6.12 -11.18
N LEU A 44 4.11 4.95 -11.07
CA LEU A 44 2.68 4.81 -11.28
C LEU A 44 1.93 5.38 -10.06
N LEU A 45 1.06 6.35 -10.32
CA LEU A 45 0.03 6.75 -9.39
C LEU A 45 -1.34 6.40 -9.98
N VAL A 46 -2.23 5.93 -9.13
CA VAL A 46 -3.60 5.62 -9.50
C VAL A 46 -4.53 6.62 -8.81
N LEU A 47 -5.47 7.17 -9.57
CA LEU A 47 -6.50 8.03 -9.02
C LEU A 47 -7.69 7.15 -8.66
N VAL A 48 -7.94 7.03 -7.37
CA VAL A 48 -9.09 6.29 -6.84
C VAL A 48 -10.21 7.27 -6.56
N ASP A 49 -11.39 6.99 -7.09
CA ASP A 49 -12.55 7.86 -6.91
C ASP A 49 -12.85 8.08 -5.42
N GLY A 50 -12.96 9.34 -5.02
CA GLY A 50 -13.17 9.77 -3.63
C GLY A 50 -11.95 9.71 -2.72
N ARG A 51 -10.78 9.19 -3.19
CA ARG A 51 -9.55 9.08 -2.37
C ARG A 51 -8.32 9.80 -2.93
N GLY A 52 -8.40 10.33 -4.16
CA GLY A 52 -7.29 11.01 -4.81
C GLY A 52 -6.22 10.06 -5.35
N PHE A 53 -5.02 10.59 -5.57
CA PHE A 53 -3.89 9.81 -6.08
C PHE A 53 -3.27 8.94 -4.99
N ASN A 54 -3.08 7.67 -5.30
CA ASN A 54 -2.49 6.69 -4.40
C ASN A 54 -1.54 5.75 -5.15
N PHE A 55 -0.75 5.01 -4.39
CA PHE A 55 -0.07 3.82 -4.92
C PHE A 55 -1.07 2.68 -5.09
N PRO A 56 -0.85 1.79 -6.06
CA PRO A 56 -1.63 0.56 -6.15
C PRO A 56 -1.60 -0.22 -4.84
N GLY A 57 -2.75 -0.72 -4.43
CA GLY A 57 -2.84 -1.53 -3.22
C GLY A 57 -4.28 -1.77 -2.80
N GLY A 58 -4.45 -2.68 -1.87
CA GLY A 58 -5.75 -3.03 -1.32
C GLY A 58 -5.68 -4.21 -0.37
N HIS A 59 -6.84 -4.71 0.01
CA HIS A 59 -6.96 -5.83 0.93
C HIS A 59 -6.57 -7.16 0.28
N ILE A 60 -6.04 -8.07 1.09
CA ILE A 60 -5.79 -9.45 0.66
C ILE A 60 -7.14 -10.19 0.60
N GLU A 61 -7.39 -10.85 -0.51
CA GLU A 61 -8.56 -11.72 -0.67
C GLU A 61 -8.29 -13.12 -0.10
N ASN A 62 -9.39 -13.85 0.17
CA ASN A 62 -9.29 -15.17 0.77
C ASN A 62 -8.50 -16.14 -0.13
N GLY A 63 -7.47 -16.75 0.44
CA GLY A 63 -6.60 -17.72 -0.25
C GLY A 63 -5.43 -17.10 -1.02
N GLU A 64 -5.32 -15.76 -1.08
CA GLU A 64 -4.16 -15.11 -1.69
C GLU A 64 -2.96 -15.03 -0.72
N SER A 65 -1.76 -15.15 -1.27
CA SER A 65 -0.56 -14.65 -0.61
C SER A 65 -0.48 -13.12 -0.74
N PRO A 66 0.30 -12.42 0.10
CA PRO A 66 0.53 -10.99 -0.07
C PRO A 66 1.07 -10.60 -1.46
N GLU A 67 1.96 -11.41 -2.02
CA GLU A 67 2.52 -11.21 -3.36
C GLU A 67 1.45 -11.31 -4.45
N GLU A 68 0.61 -12.33 -4.38
CA GLU A 68 -0.51 -12.51 -5.32
C GLU A 68 -1.50 -11.34 -5.23
N ALA A 69 -1.82 -10.91 -4.01
CA ALA A 69 -2.68 -9.76 -3.79
C ALA A 69 -2.10 -8.48 -4.40
N PHE A 70 -0.79 -8.24 -4.22
CA PHE A 70 -0.18 -7.05 -4.81
C PHE A 70 -0.13 -7.11 -6.34
N HIS A 71 0.17 -8.25 -6.93
CA HIS A 71 0.09 -8.42 -8.38
C HIS A 71 -1.32 -8.15 -8.91
N ARG A 72 -2.35 -8.66 -8.23
CA ARG A 72 -3.74 -8.43 -8.59
C ARG A 72 -4.10 -6.95 -8.50
N GLU A 73 -3.80 -6.29 -7.39
CA GLU A 73 -4.10 -4.86 -7.19
C GLU A 73 -3.36 -3.97 -8.19
N ALA A 74 -2.09 -4.24 -8.46
CA ALA A 74 -1.32 -3.49 -9.46
C ALA A 74 -1.93 -3.65 -10.86
N PHE A 75 -2.44 -4.84 -11.17
CA PHE A 75 -3.13 -5.09 -12.44
C PHE A 75 -4.51 -4.43 -12.50
N GLU A 76 -5.33 -4.59 -11.47
CA GLU A 76 -6.68 -4.03 -11.41
C GLU A 76 -6.68 -2.50 -11.44
N GLU A 77 -5.82 -1.88 -10.65
CA GLU A 77 -5.77 -0.43 -10.52
C GLU A 77 -4.88 0.24 -11.56
N GLY A 78 -3.76 -0.38 -11.92
CA GLY A 78 -2.73 0.22 -12.76
C GLY A 78 -2.55 -0.40 -14.15
N TYR A 79 -3.15 -1.55 -14.41
CA TYR A 79 -2.96 -2.31 -15.67
C TYR A 79 -1.49 -2.62 -15.96
N VAL A 80 -0.73 -2.90 -14.92
CA VAL A 80 0.69 -3.20 -14.99
C VAL A 80 1.01 -4.58 -14.45
N LYS A 81 2.04 -5.19 -15.02
CA LYS A 81 2.65 -6.45 -14.57
C LYS A 81 4.16 -6.29 -14.54
N GLY A 82 4.81 -6.95 -13.62
CA GLY A 82 6.27 -6.90 -13.51
C GLY A 82 6.79 -7.77 -12.38
N SER A 83 8.10 -7.66 -12.16
CA SER A 83 8.76 -8.31 -11.03
C SER A 83 8.63 -7.47 -9.77
N ILE A 84 8.44 -8.12 -8.63
CA ILE A 84 8.27 -7.44 -7.36
C ILE A 84 9.35 -7.82 -6.36
N ASN A 85 9.69 -6.87 -5.49
CA ASN A 85 10.52 -7.08 -4.33
C ASN A 85 9.81 -6.54 -3.09
N TYR A 86 9.81 -7.32 -2.01
CA TYR A 86 9.31 -6.89 -0.72
C TYR A 86 10.27 -5.87 -0.11
N ILE A 87 9.76 -4.76 0.41
CA ILE A 87 10.58 -3.70 0.98
C ILE A 87 10.34 -3.48 2.47
N GLY A 88 9.22 -3.88 3.01
CA GLY A 88 8.95 -3.73 4.43
C GLY A 88 7.47 -3.65 4.74
N ALA A 89 7.16 -3.41 6.00
CA ALA A 89 5.78 -3.32 6.45
C ALA A 89 5.56 -2.14 7.40
N ILE A 90 4.36 -1.58 7.36
CA ILE A 90 3.85 -0.72 8.41
C ILE A 90 3.07 -1.58 9.38
N GLU A 91 3.50 -1.61 10.63
CA GLU A 91 2.71 -2.15 11.73
C GLU A 91 1.66 -1.14 12.14
N VAL A 92 0.41 -1.59 12.18
CA VAL A 92 -0.73 -0.80 12.63
C VAL A 92 -1.17 -1.34 13.97
N SER A 93 -0.92 -0.58 15.04
CA SER A 93 -1.27 -0.95 16.41
C SER A 93 -2.54 -0.24 16.86
N HIS A 94 -3.51 -1.03 17.31
CA HIS A 94 -4.74 -0.58 17.95
C HIS A 94 -4.65 -0.58 19.49
N GLU A 95 -3.48 -0.81 20.08
CA GLU A 95 -3.34 -0.93 21.55
C GLU A 95 -3.79 0.33 22.29
N GLU A 96 -3.63 1.50 21.70
CA GLU A 96 -4.04 2.79 22.26
C GLU A 96 -5.33 3.34 21.61
N ASN A 97 -6.03 2.52 20.81
CA ASN A 97 -7.23 2.93 20.12
C ASN A 97 -8.47 2.70 21.02
N PRO A 98 -9.16 3.76 21.48
CA PRO A 98 -10.32 3.59 22.36
C PRO A 98 -11.51 2.94 21.67
N LEU A 99 -11.55 2.92 20.35
CA LEU A 99 -12.64 2.34 19.55
C LEU A 99 -12.33 0.91 19.08
N PHE A 100 -11.20 0.33 19.49
CA PHE A 100 -10.84 -1.03 19.08
C PHE A 100 -11.84 -2.05 19.62
N LYS A 101 -12.23 -3.00 18.76
CA LYS A 101 -13.09 -4.13 19.09
C LYS A 101 -12.40 -5.44 18.71
N ALA A 102 -12.24 -6.34 19.69
CA ALA A 102 -11.58 -7.63 19.49
C ALA A 102 -12.30 -8.54 18.48
N ASP A 103 -13.61 -8.39 18.35
CA ASP A 103 -14.46 -9.09 17.37
C ASP A 103 -14.63 -8.32 16.05
N GLY A 104 -13.92 -7.21 15.88
CA GLY A 104 -13.98 -6.39 14.68
C GLY A 104 -13.16 -6.96 13.52
N LYS A 105 -13.18 -6.23 12.41
CA LYS A 105 -12.52 -6.62 11.16
C LYS A 105 -10.99 -6.69 11.28
N TYR A 106 -10.39 -5.84 12.11
CA TYR A 106 -8.95 -5.67 12.18
C TYR A 106 -8.36 -6.30 13.43
N PRO A 107 -7.16 -6.93 13.34
CA PRO A 107 -6.46 -7.43 14.52
C PRO A 107 -5.93 -6.28 15.39
N LEU A 108 -5.63 -6.57 16.64
CA LEU A 108 -5.01 -5.59 17.56
C LEU A 108 -3.68 -5.05 17.00
N ILE A 109 -2.87 -5.94 16.43
CA ILE A 109 -1.65 -5.64 15.69
C ILE A 109 -1.81 -6.21 14.30
N GLY A 110 -1.82 -5.35 13.29
CA GLY A 110 -1.89 -5.72 11.88
C GLY A 110 -0.73 -5.14 11.10
N TYR A 111 -0.56 -5.63 9.88
CA TYR A 111 0.52 -5.19 8.99
C TYR A 111 0.00 -4.83 7.62
N GLN A 112 0.54 -3.74 7.08
CA GLN A 112 0.42 -3.38 5.68
C GLN A 112 1.77 -3.66 5.03
N MET A 113 1.81 -4.60 4.08
CA MET A 113 3.05 -4.97 3.40
C MET A 113 3.28 -4.10 2.16
N PHE A 114 4.52 -3.68 1.96
CA PHE A 114 4.92 -2.81 0.87
C PHE A 114 5.91 -3.49 -0.07
N TYR A 115 5.65 -3.32 -1.36
CA TYR A 115 6.44 -3.88 -2.46
C TYR A 115 6.93 -2.79 -3.40
N CYS A 116 7.97 -3.11 -4.14
CA CYS A 116 8.43 -2.35 -5.29
C CYS A 116 8.29 -3.23 -6.53
N MET A 117 7.64 -2.72 -7.57
CA MET A 117 7.50 -3.42 -8.85
C MET A 117 8.32 -2.70 -9.92
N GLU A 118 9.17 -3.46 -10.62
CA GLU A 118 9.70 -3.04 -11.92
C GLU A 118 8.73 -3.51 -12.99
N VAL A 119 7.99 -2.57 -13.58
CA VAL A 119 6.97 -2.88 -14.58
C VAL A 119 7.60 -3.38 -15.86
N GLN A 120 7.17 -4.55 -16.31
CA GLN A 120 7.59 -5.17 -17.58
C GLN A 120 6.55 -4.96 -18.67
N ASP A 121 5.27 -5.07 -18.31
CA ASP A 121 4.14 -4.89 -19.20
C ASP A 121 3.19 -3.83 -18.68
N CYS A 122 2.91 -2.85 -19.52
CA CYS A 122 1.90 -1.81 -19.27
C CYS A 122 0.77 -1.99 -20.28
N LEU A 123 -0.33 -2.57 -19.84
CA LEU A 123 -1.47 -2.90 -20.70
C LEU A 123 -2.35 -1.68 -20.96
N PRO A 124 -3.15 -1.67 -22.05
CA PRO A 124 -4.11 -0.60 -22.29
C PRO A 124 -5.07 -0.42 -21.13
N PHE A 125 -5.30 0.84 -20.76
CA PHE A 125 -6.20 1.19 -19.66
C PHE A 125 -7.66 1.16 -20.14
N LEU A 126 -8.43 0.18 -19.70
CA LEU A 126 -9.79 -0.07 -20.15
C LEU A 126 -10.88 0.53 -19.24
N ARG A 127 -10.51 1.12 -18.11
CA ARG A 127 -11.44 1.66 -17.10
C ARG A 127 -12.45 0.64 -16.57
N GLU A 128 -12.07 -0.61 -16.50
CA GLU A 128 -12.93 -1.70 -15.98
C GLU A 128 -13.07 -1.65 -14.45
N HIS A 129 -12.18 -0.93 -13.78
CA HIS A 129 -12.13 -0.77 -12.32
C HIS A 129 -12.23 0.73 -11.95
N GLU A 130 -12.51 1.01 -10.69
CA GLU A 130 -12.78 2.38 -10.17
C GLU A 130 -11.55 3.31 -10.15
N THR A 131 -10.58 3.11 -11.03
CA THR A 131 -9.32 3.86 -11.01
C THR A 131 -9.02 4.56 -12.32
N ILE A 132 -8.35 5.70 -12.23
CA ILE A 132 -7.72 6.40 -13.34
C ILE A 132 -6.21 6.30 -13.16
N ARG A 133 -5.54 5.73 -14.16
CA ARG A 133 -4.09 5.63 -14.16
C ARG A 133 -3.43 6.96 -14.48
N ALA A 134 -2.40 7.33 -13.73
CA ALA A 134 -1.54 8.45 -14.06
C ALA A 134 -0.07 8.08 -13.91
N PHE A 135 0.72 8.36 -14.94
CA PHE A 135 2.18 8.36 -14.88
C PHE A 135 2.67 9.80 -14.90
N GLY A 136 3.42 10.22 -13.93
CA GLY A 136 3.76 11.63 -13.94
C GLY A 136 4.96 12.06 -13.11
N LEU A 137 5.54 11.19 -12.32
CA LEU A 137 6.65 11.56 -11.44
C LEU A 137 7.90 10.77 -11.78
N SER A 138 9.02 11.47 -12.02
CA SER A 138 10.33 10.81 -12.10
C SER A 138 10.69 10.22 -10.72
N ARG A 139 11.49 9.17 -10.70
CA ARG A 139 12.01 8.56 -9.45
C ARG A 139 12.57 9.63 -8.48
N THR A 140 13.26 10.63 -9.00
CA THR A 140 13.85 11.71 -8.20
C THR A 140 12.78 12.59 -7.55
N LYS A 141 11.74 12.95 -8.29
CA LYS A 141 10.62 13.74 -7.76
C LYS A 141 9.79 12.96 -6.76
N TYR A 142 9.67 11.65 -6.94
CA TYR A 142 8.98 10.79 -5.99
C TYR A 142 9.67 10.75 -4.63
N LEU A 143 10.99 10.60 -4.60
CA LEU A 143 11.75 10.62 -3.34
C LEU A 143 11.57 11.93 -2.57
N MET A 144 11.46 13.06 -3.27
CA MET A 144 11.18 14.35 -2.65
C MET A 144 9.72 14.45 -2.14
N LEU A 145 8.76 13.94 -2.90
CA LEU A 145 7.34 13.96 -2.51
C LEU A 145 7.05 12.98 -1.37
N SER A 146 7.69 11.83 -1.34
CA SER A 146 7.53 10.86 -0.23
C SER A 146 8.06 11.40 1.10
N MET A 147 9.02 12.32 1.05
CA MET A 147 9.51 13.03 2.24
C MET A 147 8.56 14.13 2.71
N THR A 148 7.74 14.69 1.82
CA THR A 148 6.80 15.77 2.12
C THR A 148 5.34 15.31 2.27
N MET A 149 4.98 14.20 1.65
CA MET A 149 3.64 13.59 1.77
C MET A 149 3.60 12.55 2.89
N ASN A 150 4.24 12.83 4.01
CA ASN A 150 4.12 12.00 5.20
C ASN A 150 2.64 11.82 5.55
N PHE A 151 2.11 10.63 5.15
CA PHE A 151 0.94 10.01 5.75
C PHE A 151 -0.38 10.77 5.71
N GLN A 152 -0.85 11.08 4.51
CA GLN A 152 -2.30 11.15 4.27
C GLN A 152 -2.73 9.89 3.49
N MET A 153 -2.64 8.78 4.16
CA MET A 153 -3.38 7.58 3.70
C MET A 153 -4.57 7.38 4.62
#